data_bd15687c635dc64cfbd79ec830459c3c
#
_entry.id   bd15687c635dc64cfbd79ec830459c3c
#
_cell.length_a   1.000
_cell.length_b   1.000
_cell.length_c   1.000
_cell.angle_alpha   90.00
_cell.angle_beta   90.00
_cell.angle_gamma   90.00
#
_symmetry.space_group_name_H-M   'P 1'
#
loop_
_entity.id
_entity.type
_entity.pdbx_description
1 polymer ?
#
loop_
_entity_poly.entity_id
_entity_poly.type
_entity_poly.pdbx_seq_one_letter_code
_entity_poly.pdbx_strand_id
1 'polypeptide(L)'
;MKIAFFTEMPFNGKVPRTQPNMRTEFAWMVGLGADHYNLNDIPEQYYQLGIVITPKNSPESVDLSRIKNFCKKVGVMQEGPFWFYQDYPLQNQIHYYNNLVEADIIFAHNEQDRRYYKGLTNHKDVRVLQSLMIPDAIGELPTEERSGIMIGGNMVSWYGGFDSFILASSVTDEIYSPQMGRKQPGESELGITQLPYLQWNEWIKELNKRKLGIHMMRTHAAGTFALNCSYLGLPCVGYKELDTQRILHPNLSVDNGDLESARELVNKLWNDLDFYEENRILTKELYSKHYTEEVFKSKFKL
;
A
#
# COMPACT_ATOMS: atom_id res chain seq x y z
N MET A 1 17.11 11.25 15.05
CA MET A 1 17.65 9.92 14.75
C MET A 1 18.00 9.87 13.27
N LYS A 2 19.19 9.35 12.89
CA LYS A 2 19.58 9.18 11.49
C LYS A 2 19.09 7.80 11.01
N ILE A 3 18.28 7.80 9.94
CA ILE A 3 17.73 6.60 9.32
C ILE A 3 18.14 6.56 7.85
N ALA A 4 18.46 5.38 7.33
CA ALA A 4 18.62 5.13 5.92
C ALA A 4 17.67 4.01 5.44
N PHE A 5 17.15 4.14 4.22
CA PHE A 5 16.51 3.07 3.49
C PHE A 5 17.46 2.51 2.44
N PHE A 6 17.43 1.20 2.29
CA PHE A 6 18.18 0.46 1.27
C PHE A 6 17.18 -0.28 0.39
N THR A 7 17.14 0.05 -0.90
CA THR A 7 16.22 -0.57 -1.87
C THR A 7 16.91 -0.83 -3.21
N GLU A 8 16.22 -1.47 -4.13
CA GLU A 8 16.70 -1.67 -5.51
C GLU A 8 16.68 -0.40 -6.37
N MET A 9 16.09 0.70 -5.89
CA MET A 9 15.92 1.92 -6.68
C MET A 9 17.28 2.58 -6.99
N PRO A 10 17.50 3.07 -8.25
CA PRO A 10 18.81 3.52 -8.73
C PRO A 10 19.12 4.99 -8.39
N PHE A 11 18.96 5.41 -7.13
CA PHE A 11 19.36 6.75 -6.68
C PHE A 11 19.84 6.71 -5.23
N ASN A 12 20.55 7.77 -4.82
CA ASN A 12 20.98 7.98 -3.44
C ASN A 12 20.55 9.36 -2.95
N GLY A 13 20.37 9.50 -1.64
CA GLY A 13 20.07 10.76 -0.98
C GLY A 13 18.63 10.93 -0.54
N LYS A 14 18.15 12.16 -0.41
CA LYS A 14 16.81 12.48 0.10
C LYS A 14 15.75 12.45 -0.97
N VAL A 15 14.58 11.90 -0.64
CA VAL A 15 13.38 12.06 -1.44
C VAL A 15 12.74 13.43 -1.14
N PRO A 16 12.51 14.29 -2.13
CA PRO A 16 11.83 15.56 -1.89
C PRO A 16 10.36 15.35 -1.54
N ARG A 17 9.80 16.18 -0.66
CA ARG A 17 8.37 16.12 -0.27
C ARG A 17 7.43 16.32 -1.45
N THR A 18 7.90 17.02 -2.48
CA THR A 18 7.16 17.29 -3.72
C THR A 18 7.40 16.24 -4.81
N GLN A 19 7.94 15.06 -4.47
CA GLN A 19 8.13 13.96 -5.42
C GLN A 19 6.79 13.58 -6.06
N PRO A 20 6.61 13.74 -7.38
CA PRO A 20 5.34 13.49 -8.05
C PRO A 20 4.85 12.05 -7.90
N ASN A 21 5.79 11.09 -7.93
CA ASN A 21 5.48 9.68 -7.71
C ASN A 21 5.71 9.29 -6.25
N MET A 22 4.97 9.91 -5.31
CA MET A 22 5.07 9.69 -3.88
C MET A 22 4.44 8.34 -3.47
N ARG A 23 5.04 7.26 -3.94
CA ARG A 23 4.66 5.89 -3.55
C ARG A 23 5.03 5.61 -2.09
N THR A 24 4.55 4.51 -1.54
CA THR A 24 4.63 4.20 -0.10
C THR A 24 6.05 4.27 0.46
N GLU A 25 7.03 3.72 -0.25
CA GLU A 25 8.43 3.71 0.19
C GLU A 25 8.99 5.13 0.29
N PHE A 26 8.68 5.98 -0.69
CA PHE A 26 9.07 7.40 -0.68
C PHE A 26 8.38 8.16 0.46
N ALA A 27 7.10 7.87 0.70
CA ALA A 27 6.39 8.48 1.81
C ALA A 27 7.02 8.14 3.15
N TRP A 28 7.45 6.88 3.37
CA TRP A 28 8.20 6.50 4.58
C TRP A 28 9.52 7.23 4.70
N MET A 29 10.31 7.31 3.62
CA MET A 29 11.58 8.03 3.61
C MET A 29 11.39 9.50 3.98
N VAL A 30 10.40 10.16 3.37
CA VAL A 30 10.06 11.56 3.66
C VAL A 30 9.55 11.72 5.09
N GLY A 31 8.59 10.90 5.50
CA GLY A 31 7.98 10.97 6.84
C GLY A 31 8.98 10.76 7.97
N LEU A 32 9.97 9.90 7.77
CA LEU A 32 11.05 9.64 8.73
C LEU A 32 12.27 10.54 8.56
N GLY A 33 12.30 11.39 7.52
CA GLY A 33 13.46 12.22 7.19
C GLY A 33 14.69 11.39 6.87
N ALA A 34 14.49 10.19 6.29
CA ALA A 34 15.55 9.24 6.01
C ALA A 34 16.32 9.56 4.72
N ASP A 35 17.55 9.10 4.64
CA ASP A 35 18.30 9.02 3.40
C ASP A 35 17.97 7.71 2.69
N HIS A 36 18.16 7.67 1.38
CA HIS A 36 18.02 6.47 0.55
C HIS A 36 19.36 6.09 -0.07
N TYR A 37 19.62 4.80 -0.15
CA TYR A 37 20.74 4.21 -0.89
C TYR A 37 20.25 3.00 -1.70
N ASN A 38 20.82 2.87 -2.89
CA ASN A 38 20.70 1.58 -3.59
C ASN A 38 21.35 0.47 -2.75
N LEU A 39 20.78 -0.74 -2.79
CA LEU A 39 21.29 -1.91 -2.06
C LEU A 39 22.78 -2.18 -2.29
N ASN A 40 23.33 -1.80 -3.45
CA ASN A 40 24.73 -2.02 -3.81
C ASN A 40 25.65 -0.86 -3.47
N ASP A 41 25.13 0.27 -3.02
CA ASP A 41 25.94 1.46 -2.76
C ASP A 41 26.46 1.50 -1.32
N ILE A 42 27.49 2.30 -1.12
CA ILE A 42 28.13 2.51 0.19
C ILE A 42 27.64 3.83 0.77
N PRO A 43 26.98 3.82 1.94
CA PRO A 43 26.62 5.05 2.62
C PRO A 43 27.81 5.92 2.99
N GLU A 44 27.66 7.24 2.86
CA GLU A 44 28.68 8.21 3.21
C GLU A 44 28.82 8.44 4.73
N GLN A 45 27.85 7.97 5.51
CA GLN A 45 27.81 8.15 6.97
C GLN A 45 27.22 6.93 7.68
N TYR A 46 27.40 6.90 9.02
CA TYR A 46 26.83 5.87 9.87
C TYR A 46 25.42 6.23 10.33
N TYR A 47 24.50 5.24 10.31
CA TYR A 47 23.08 5.40 10.64
C TYR A 47 22.73 4.66 11.95
N GLN A 48 21.73 5.18 12.64
CA GLN A 48 21.19 4.51 13.85
C GLN A 48 20.25 3.36 13.49
N LEU A 49 19.58 3.48 12.31
CA LEU A 49 18.74 2.43 11.75
C LEU A 49 18.88 2.40 10.23
N GLY A 50 19.18 1.23 9.67
CA GLY A 50 18.99 0.92 8.27
C GLY A 50 17.70 0.13 8.07
N ILE A 51 16.85 0.52 7.14
CA ILE A 51 15.65 -0.24 6.76
C ILE A 51 15.87 -0.79 5.35
N VAL A 52 15.96 -2.10 5.25
CA VAL A 52 16.15 -2.81 3.98
C VAL A 52 14.79 -3.25 3.45
N ILE A 53 14.42 -2.81 2.26
CA ILE A 53 13.27 -3.34 1.55
C ILE A 53 13.76 -4.43 0.62
N THR A 54 13.45 -5.68 0.95
CA THR A 54 13.83 -6.84 0.14
C THR A 54 13.04 -6.82 -1.18
N PRO A 55 13.74 -6.75 -2.34
CA PRO A 55 13.09 -6.75 -3.64
C PRO A 55 12.33 -8.06 -3.88
N LYS A 56 11.13 -7.96 -4.43
CA LYS A 56 10.30 -9.14 -4.73
C LYS A 56 10.84 -10.04 -5.85
N ASN A 57 11.64 -9.47 -6.77
CA ASN A 57 12.16 -10.21 -7.94
C ASN A 57 13.60 -10.70 -7.73
N SER A 58 14.32 -10.20 -6.74
CA SER A 58 15.73 -10.50 -6.47
C SER A 58 16.06 -10.49 -4.98
N PRO A 59 15.39 -11.31 -4.14
CA PRO A 59 15.61 -11.32 -2.69
C PRO A 59 17.05 -11.67 -2.31
N GLU A 60 17.75 -12.42 -3.17
CA GLU A 60 19.16 -12.80 -3.04
C GLU A 60 20.13 -11.62 -3.14
N SER A 61 19.68 -10.47 -3.67
CA SER A 61 20.51 -9.26 -3.75
C SER A 61 20.77 -8.58 -2.41
N VAL A 62 20.06 -8.98 -1.36
CA VAL A 62 20.19 -8.40 -0.02
C VAL A 62 21.33 -9.05 0.75
N ASP A 63 22.37 -8.27 1.03
CA ASP A 63 23.47 -8.64 1.93
C ASP A 63 23.39 -7.81 3.22
N LEU A 64 22.80 -8.38 4.27
CA LEU A 64 22.67 -7.70 5.56
C LEU A 64 24.01 -7.50 6.25
N SER A 65 24.99 -8.39 6.07
CA SER A 65 26.30 -8.31 6.71
C SER A 65 27.04 -7.04 6.27
N ARG A 66 26.89 -6.69 5.00
CA ARG A 66 27.43 -5.44 4.43
C ARG A 66 26.73 -4.21 5.01
N ILE A 67 25.39 -4.23 5.08
CA ILE A 67 24.60 -3.08 5.55
C ILE A 67 24.85 -2.82 7.05
N LYS A 68 25.03 -3.86 7.85
CA LYS A 68 25.37 -3.76 9.28
C LYS A 68 26.67 -3.00 9.54
N ASN A 69 27.60 -2.91 8.58
CA ASN A 69 28.80 -2.09 8.73
C ASN A 69 28.50 -0.58 8.78
N PHE A 70 27.34 -0.15 8.29
CA PHE A 70 26.95 1.26 8.21
C PHE A 70 25.79 1.63 9.14
N CYS A 71 25.21 0.66 9.85
CA CYS A 71 24.04 0.87 10.67
C CYS A 71 24.19 0.21 12.04
N LYS A 72 23.76 0.92 13.10
CA LYS A 72 23.73 0.37 14.47
C LYS A 72 22.70 -0.75 14.61
N LYS A 73 21.55 -0.60 13.95
CA LYS A 73 20.50 -1.61 13.82
C LYS A 73 20.06 -1.72 12.37
N VAL A 74 19.67 -2.91 11.98
CA VAL A 74 19.12 -3.18 10.64
C VAL A 74 17.73 -3.78 10.77
N GLY A 75 16.76 -3.13 10.14
CA GLY A 75 15.41 -3.64 9.95
C GLY A 75 15.22 -4.19 8.54
N VAL A 76 14.46 -5.24 8.39
CA VAL A 76 14.14 -5.84 7.09
C VAL A 76 12.64 -5.79 6.85
N MET A 77 12.24 -5.47 5.63
CA MET A 77 10.86 -5.46 5.16
C MET A 77 10.78 -6.08 3.78
N GLN A 78 9.74 -6.87 3.51
CA GLN A 78 9.47 -7.41 2.19
C GLN A 78 8.76 -6.37 1.31
N GLU A 79 9.16 -6.24 0.05
CA GLU A 79 8.34 -5.58 -0.97
C GLU A 79 7.12 -6.45 -1.31
N GLY A 80 5.92 -5.92 -1.08
CA GLY A 80 4.66 -6.63 -1.35
C GLY A 80 4.25 -7.61 -0.24
N PRO A 81 3.28 -8.51 -0.51
CA PRO A 81 2.72 -9.40 0.49
C PRO A 81 3.68 -10.49 0.94
N PHE A 82 3.55 -10.93 2.19
CA PHE A 82 4.44 -11.91 2.80
C PHE A 82 4.57 -13.23 2.04
N TRP A 83 3.52 -13.68 1.37
CA TRP A 83 3.52 -14.97 0.66
C TRP A 83 4.40 -14.98 -0.60
N PHE A 84 4.84 -13.84 -1.13
CA PHE A 84 5.75 -13.80 -2.28
C PHE A 84 7.02 -14.60 -2.06
N TYR A 85 7.55 -14.64 -0.83
CA TYR A 85 8.75 -15.42 -0.59
C TYR A 85 8.55 -16.93 -0.82
N GLN A 86 7.30 -17.43 -0.70
CA GLN A 86 6.96 -18.84 -0.96
C GLN A 86 7.00 -19.21 -2.45
N ASP A 87 6.91 -18.21 -3.33
CA ASP A 87 7.03 -18.40 -4.78
C ASP A 87 8.50 -18.38 -5.26
N TYR A 88 9.47 -18.06 -4.37
CA TYR A 88 10.87 -18.06 -4.71
C TYR A 88 11.43 -19.49 -4.84
N PRO A 89 12.50 -19.69 -5.63
CA PRO A 89 13.30 -20.91 -5.53
C PRO A 89 13.73 -21.18 -4.08
N LEU A 90 13.77 -22.44 -3.67
CA LEU A 90 14.03 -22.80 -2.26
C LEU A 90 15.32 -22.15 -1.69
N GLN A 91 16.36 -22.04 -2.52
CA GLN A 91 17.60 -21.36 -2.13
C GLN A 91 17.37 -19.90 -1.74
N ASN A 92 16.53 -19.18 -2.49
CA ASN A 92 16.19 -17.78 -2.21
C ASN A 92 15.26 -17.65 -1.00
N GLN A 93 14.37 -18.65 -0.77
CA GLN A 93 13.57 -18.70 0.45
C GLN A 93 14.46 -18.85 1.69
N ILE A 94 15.46 -19.71 1.63
CA ILE A 94 16.43 -19.92 2.74
C ILE A 94 17.22 -18.62 2.97
N HIS A 95 17.72 -17.98 1.93
CA HIS A 95 18.45 -16.72 2.03
C HIS A 95 17.57 -15.63 2.65
N TYR A 96 16.35 -15.47 2.15
CA TYR A 96 15.39 -14.49 2.71
C TYR A 96 15.07 -14.77 4.18
N TYR A 97 14.80 -16.05 4.53
CA TYR A 97 14.55 -16.43 5.92
C TYR A 97 15.74 -16.10 6.85
N ASN A 98 16.97 -16.38 6.41
CA ASN A 98 18.16 -16.04 7.18
C ASN A 98 18.28 -14.54 7.40
N ASN A 99 18.00 -13.72 6.39
CA ASN A 99 17.97 -12.26 6.53
C ASN A 99 16.91 -11.80 7.56
N LEU A 100 15.73 -12.42 7.59
CA LEU A 100 14.71 -12.12 8.62
C LEU A 100 15.20 -12.46 10.03
N VAL A 101 15.86 -13.60 10.21
CA VAL A 101 16.36 -14.06 11.52
C VAL A 101 17.54 -13.20 12.00
N GLU A 102 18.40 -12.77 11.09
CA GLU A 102 19.59 -11.96 11.38
C GLU A 102 19.29 -10.47 11.59
N ALA A 103 18.13 -9.99 11.14
CA ALA A 103 17.74 -8.59 11.32
C ALA A 103 17.54 -8.25 12.81
N ASP A 104 17.76 -7.01 13.18
CA ASP A 104 17.42 -6.51 14.52
C ASP A 104 15.93 -6.26 14.67
N ILE A 105 15.25 -5.92 13.56
CA ILE A 105 13.83 -5.61 13.51
C ILE A 105 13.25 -6.21 12.22
N ILE A 106 12.08 -6.82 12.29
CA ILE A 106 11.30 -7.15 11.10
C ILE A 106 10.15 -6.14 10.98
N PHE A 107 10.05 -5.45 9.84
CA PHE A 107 8.92 -4.60 9.54
C PHE A 107 7.89 -5.34 8.69
N ALA A 108 6.63 -5.16 9.03
CA ALA A 108 5.47 -5.73 8.35
C ALA A 108 4.56 -4.61 7.83
N HIS A 109 3.81 -4.86 6.76
CA HIS A 109 2.88 -3.88 6.20
C HIS A 109 1.63 -3.67 7.06
N ASN A 110 1.21 -4.70 7.77
CA ASN A 110 -0.04 -4.74 8.53
C ASN A 110 0.07 -5.73 9.70
N GLU A 111 -0.97 -5.78 10.52
CA GLU A 111 -0.98 -6.62 11.73
C GLU A 111 -0.97 -8.12 11.41
N GLN A 112 -1.57 -8.54 10.29
CA GLN A 112 -1.55 -9.95 9.91
C GLN A 112 -0.16 -10.39 9.45
N ASP A 113 0.53 -9.60 8.62
CA ASP A 113 1.92 -9.84 8.24
C ASP A 113 2.83 -9.88 9.47
N ARG A 114 2.59 -8.98 10.45
CA ARG A 114 3.32 -8.99 11.73
C ARG A 114 3.18 -10.31 12.46
N ARG A 115 1.97 -10.85 12.54
CA ARG A 115 1.73 -12.17 13.17
C ARG A 115 2.39 -13.30 12.40
N TYR A 116 2.33 -13.23 11.07
CA TYR A 116 2.96 -14.21 10.21
C TYR A 116 4.48 -14.24 10.43
N TYR A 117 5.17 -13.10 10.32
CA TYR A 117 6.62 -13.03 10.53
C TYR A 117 7.03 -13.43 11.94
N LYS A 118 6.25 -13.07 12.95
CA LYS A 118 6.49 -13.49 14.33
C LYS A 118 6.39 -15.01 14.48
N GLY A 119 5.41 -15.64 13.85
CA GLY A 119 5.27 -17.10 13.84
C GLY A 119 6.35 -17.80 13.04
N LEU A 120 6.71 -17.26 11.87
CA LEU A 120 7.72 -17.84 11.00
C LEU A 120 9.12 -17.85 11.63
N THR A 121 9.53 -16.73 12.24
CA THR A 121 10.91 -16.52 12.71
C THR A 121 11.08 -16.64 14.21
N ASN A 122 9.99 -16.64 14.98
CA ASN A 122 10.00 -16.43 16.44
C ASN A 122 10.78 -15.17 16.88
N HIS A 123 10.88 -14.18 16.00
CA HIS A 123 11.63 -12.95 16.24
C HIS A 123 10.96 -12.10 17.33
N LYS A 124 11.76 -11.52 18.23
CA LYS A 124 11.25 -10.74 19.36
C LYS A 124 10.72 -9.36 18.97
N ASP A 125 11.30 -8.76 17.93
CA ASP A 125 10.99 -7.39 17.49
C ASP A 125 10.41 -7.38 16.07
N VAL A 126 9.11 -7.62 15.96
CA VAL A 126 8.34 -7.53 14.70
C VAL A 126 7.34 -6.39 14.82
N ARG A 127 7.42 -5.39 13.97
CA ARG A 127 6.64 -4.14 14.02
C ARG A 127 5.88 -3.89 12.74
N VAL A 128 4.72 -3.26 12.84
CA VAL A 128 4.03 -2.72 11.67
C VAL A 128 4.66 -1.39 11.30
N LEU A 129 5.10 -1.27 10.04
CA LEU A 129 5.40 -0.01 9.39
C LEU A 129 4.18 0.40 8.58
N GLN A 130 3.32 1.18 9.21
CA GLN A 130 2.02 1.59 8.66
C GLN A 130 2.20 2.36 7.35
N SER A 131 1.29 2.15 6.40
CA SER A 131 1.23 2.96 5.17
C SER A 131 1.10 4.44 5.48
N LEU A 132 1.71 5.27 4.65
CA LEU A 132 1.75 6.72 4.80
C LEU A 132 1.48 7.41 3.47
N MET A 133 0.80 8.54 3.50
CA MET A 133 0.70 9.51 2.41
C MET A 133 1.43 10.81 2.79
N ILE A 134 2.15 11.37 1.81
CA ILE A 134 2.71 12.73 1.87
C ILE A 134 2.06 13.52 0.75
N PRO A 135 1.05 14.36 1.03
CA PRO A 135 0.21 14.97 0.00
C PRO A 135 0.82 16.22 -0.67
N ASP A 136 2.01 16.65 -0.27
CA ASP A 136 2.64 17.90 -0.71
C ASP A 136 2.76 18.04 -2.24
N ALA A 137 2.87 16.93 -2.98
CA ALA A 137 2.98 16.92 -4.43
C ALA A 137 1.64 16.93 -5.17
N ILE A 138 0.50 16.79 -4.48
CA ILE A 138 -0.81 16.66 -5.14
C ILE A 138 -1.27 18.00 -5.73
N GLY A 139 -1.02 19.10 -5.01
CA GLY A 139 -1.55 20.43 -5.37
C GLY A 139 -3.08 20.50 -5.20
N GLU A 140 -3.73 21.32 -6.03
CA GLU A 140 -5.17 21.48 -5.99
C GLU A 140 -5.89 20.24 -6.53
N LEU A 141 -6.94 19.83 -5.81
CA LEU A 141 -7.81 18.74 -6.24
C LEU A 141 -8.93 19.28 -7.15
N PRO A 142 -9.35 18.51 -8.18
CA PRO A 142 -10.53 18.86 -8.96
C PRO A 142 -11.77 19.00 -8.09
N THR A 143 -12.59 20.03 -8.40
CA THR A 143 -13.87 20.32 -7.72
C THR A 143 -15.09 19.87 -8.50
N GLU A 144 -14.88 19.12 -9.58
CA GLU A 144 -15.91 18.56 -10.42
C GLU A 144 -16.82 17.58 -9.64
N GLU A 145 -18.04 17.42 -10.09
CA GLU A 145 -18.95 16.40 -9.55
C GLU A 145 -18.36 15.01 -9.74
N ARG A 146 -18.40 14.21 -8.70
CA ARG A 146 -17.84 12.85 -8.72
C ARG A 146 -18.75 11.88 -9.44
N SER A 147 -18.21 11.10 -10.38
CA SER A 147 -18.94 10.08 -11.13
C SER A 147 -18.18 8.77 -11.22
N GLY A 148 -18.88 7.69 -11.58
CA GLY A 148 -18.29 6.39 -11.83
C GLY A 148 -17.58 5.76 -10.64
N ILE A 149 -16.98 4.61 -10.91
CA ILE A 149 -16.31 3.77 -9.91
C ILE A 149 -14.86 3.52 -10.32
N MET A 150 -13.93 3.69 -9.35
CA MET A 150 -12.57 3.23 -9.51
C MET A 150 -12.38 1.86 -8.89
N ILE A 151 -11.96 0.87 -9.67
CA ILE A 151 -11.51 -0.40 -9.09
C ILE A 151 -10.05 -0.33 -8.70
N GLY A 152 -9.69 -0.86 -7.52
CA GLY A 152 -8.40 -0.63 -6.89
C GLY A 152 -7.21 -1.41 -7.46
N GLY A 153 -7.43 -2.37 -8.34
CA GLY A 153 -6.40 -3.22 -8.89
C GLY A 153 -6.65 -3.62 -10.34
N ASN A 154 -5.69 -4.31 -10.92
CA ASN A 154 -5.83 -4.94 -12.23
C ASN A 154 -6.47 -6.34 -12.08
N MET A 155 -6.64 -7.04 -13.22
CA MET A 155 -7.31 -8.35 -13.30
C MET A 155 -6.48 -9.53 -12.80
N VAL A 156 -5.31 -9.28 -12.19
CA VAL A 156 -4.53 -10.33 -11.52
C VAL A 156 -5.28 -10.80 -10.27
N SER A 157 -5.38 -12.10 -10.08
CA SER A 157 -6.25 -12.74 -9.07
C SER A 157 -6.10 -12.20 -7.64
N TRP A 158 -4.89 -11.93 -7.20
CA TRP A 158 -4.64 -11.46 -5.84
C TRP A 158 -5.01 -9.98 -5.61
N TYR A 159 -5.14 -9.17 -6.68
CA TYR A 159 -5.69 -7.81 -6.59
C TYR A 159 -7.23 -7.79 -6.54
N GLY A 160 -7.89 -8.88 -6.91
CA GLY A 160 -9.35 -8.95 -6.94
C GLY A 160 -10.02 -8.00 -7.95
N GLY A 161 -9.31 -7.69 -9.05
CA GLY A 161 -9.81 -6.75 -10.06
C GLY A 161 -11.09 -7.23 -10.73
N PHE A 162 -11.18 -8.52 -11.04
CA PHE A 162 -12.39 -9.09 -11.65
C PHE A 162 -13.59 -9.05 -10.69
N ASP A 163 -13.40 -9.44 -9.42
CA ASP A 163 -14.47 -9.35 -8.41
C ASP A 163 -14.92 -7.89 -8.23
N SER A 164 -13.97 -6.96 -8.19
CA SER A 164 -14.26 -5.52 -8.10
C SER A 164 -15.03 -5.00 -9.32
N PHE A 165 -14.69 -5.47 -10.51
CA PHE A 165 -15.40 -5.15 -11.75
C PHE A 165 -16.85 -5.66 -11.72
N ILE A 166 -17.09 -6.92 -11.35
CA ILE A 166 -18.42 -7.51 -11.26
C ILE A 166 -19.31 -6.76 -10.26
N LEU A 167 -18.75 -6.30 -9.15
CA LEU A 167 -19.48 -5.47 -8.19
C LEU A 167 -19.80 -4.08 -8.77
N ALA A 168 -18.84 -3.43 -9.42
CA ALA A 168 -19.04 -2.13 -10.04
C ALA A 168 -20.09 -2.16 -11.14
N SER A 169 -20.04 -3.17 -12.03
CA SER A 169 -20.97 -3.34 -13.16
C SER A 169 -22.42 -3.63 -12.72
N SER A 170 -22.64 -3.94 -11.44
CA SER A 170 -24.02 -4.11 -10.93
C SER A 170 -24.77 -2.79 -10.73
N VAL A 171 -24.07 -1.65 -10.77
CA VAL A 171 -24.67 -0.33 -10.51
C VAL A 171 -24.37 0.71 -11.59
N THR A 172 -23.31 0.54 -12.40
CA THR A 172 -22.92 1.49 -13.45
C THR A 172 -22.03 0.84 -14.50
N ASP A 173 -22.07 1.39 -15.73
CA ASP A 173 -21.10 1.07 -16.80
C ASP A 173 -19.88 2.01 -16.78
N GLU A 174 -19.89 3.05 -15.93
CA GLU A 174 -18.82 4.02 -15.80
C GLU A 174 -17.74 3.51 -14.84
N ILE A 175 -16.89 2.58 -15.30
CA ILE A 175 -15.88 1.87 -14.51
C ILE A 175 -14.49 2.22 -15.00
N TYR A 176 -13.60 2.54 -14.05
CA TYR A 176 -12.22 2.91 -14.30
C TYR A 176 -11.25 1.99 -13.57
N SER A 177 -10.11 1.69 -14.19
CA SER A 177 -9.03 0.95 -13.55
C SER A 177 -7.66 1.62 -13.75
N PRO A 178 -6.73 1.53 -12.79
CA PRO A 178 -5.37 2.00 -12.97
C PRO A 178 -4.59 1.06 -13.88
N GLN A 179 -3.69 1.62 -14.68
CA GLN A 179 -2.70 0.83 -15.38
C GLN A 179 -1.57 0.45 -14.41
N MET A 180 -1.43 -0.86 -14.13
CA MET A 180 -0.43 -1.39 -13.22
C MET A 180 0.65 -2.24 -13.92
N GLY A 181 0.84 -2.05 -15.22
CA GLY A 181 1.87 -2.75 -16.01
C GLY A 181 1.60 -4.25 -16.23
N ARG A 182 0.45 -4.77 -15.82
CA ARG A 182 0.07 -6.17 -15.95
C ARG A 182 -1.32 -6.25 -16.56
N LYS A 183 -1.39 -6.49 -17.87
CA LYS A 183 -2.65 -6.64 -18.59
C LYS A 183 -2.92 -8.13 -18.81
N GLN A 184 -4.15 -8.57 -18.51
CA GLN A 184 -4.61 -9.92 -18.84
C GLN A 184 -5.24 -9.95 -20.24
N PRO A 185 -5.10 -11.05 -20.99
CA PRO A 185 -5.88 -11.24 -22.22
C PRO A 185 -7.38 -11.09 -21.94
N GLY A 186 -8.10 -10.41 -22.83
CA GLY A 186 -9.55 -10.19 -22.69
C GLY A 186 -9.97 -8.98 -21.84
N GLU A 187 -9.07 -8.29 -21.13
CA GLU A 187 -9.45 -7.10 -20.34
C GLU A 187 -10.13 -6.02 -21.17
N SER A 188 -9.79 -5.89 -22.45
CA SER A 188 -10.43 -4.91 -23.36
C SER A 188 -11.89 -5.21 -23.69
N GLU A 189 -12.36 -6.44 -23.41
CA GLU A 189 -13.74 -6.88 -23.65
C GLU A 189 -14.67 -6.50 -22.49
N LEU A 190 -14.13 -6.09 -21.35
CA LEU A 190 -14.90 -5.80 -20.14
C LEU A 190 -15.56 -4.40 -20.13
N GLY A 191 -15.32 -3.57 -21.15
CA GLY A 191 -15.88 -2.20 -21.18
C GLY A 191 -15.30 -1.24 -20.14
N ILE A 192 -14.19 -1.59 -19.49
CA ILE A 192 -13.54 -0.77 -18.47
C ILE A 192 -12.69 0.32 -19.14
N THR A 193 -12.77 1.56 -18.66
CA THR A 193 -11.85 2.63 -19.02
C THR A 193 -10.54 2.42 -18.28
N GLN A 194 -9.54 1.90 -18.98
CA GLN A 194 -8.17 1.80 -18.45
C GLN A 194 -7.49 3.16 -18.51
N LEU A 195 -7.10 3.70 -17.35
CA LEU A 195 -6.32 4.92 -17.29
C LEU A 195 -4.88 4.67 -17.82
N PRO A 196 -4.22 5.68 -18.42
CA PRO A 196 -2.81 5.56 -18.73
C PRO A 196 -1.98 5.40 -17.45
N TYR A 197 -0.69 5.06 -17.58
CA TYR A 197 0.21 5.14 -16.44
C TYR A 197 0.29 6.60 -15.94
N LEU A 198 -0.08 6.82 -14.71
CA LEU A 198 -0.05 8.12 -14.05
C LEU A 198 0.98 8.11 -12.93
N GLN A 199 1.64 9.23 -12.71
CA GLN A 199 2.38 9.45 -11.47
C GLN A 199 1.40 9.52 -10.31
N TRP A 200 1.88 9.28 -9.08
CA TRP A 200 0.99 9.17 -7.93
C TRP A 200 0.15 10.45 -7.69
N ASN A 201 0.71 11.64 -7.88
CA ASN A 201 -0.03 12.89 -7.71
C ASN A 201 -1.16 13.07 -8.74
N GLU A 202 -0.93 12.65 -9.99
CA GLU A 202 -1.96 12.65 -11.06
C GLU A 202 -3.01 11.57 -10.81
N TRP A 203 -2.55 10.40 -10.35
CA TRP A 203 -3.44 9.32 -9.93
C TRP A 203 -4.44 9.76 -8.85
N ILE A 204 -3.99 10.49 -7.81
CA ILE A 204 -4.86 11.00 -6.76
C ILE A 204 -5.90 11.97 -7.32
N LYS A 205 -5.56 12.81 -8.29
CA LYS A 205 -6.50 13.71 -8.96
C LYS A 205 -7.55 12.94 -9.76
N GLU A 206 -7.14 11.91 -10.49
CA GLU A 206 -8.08 11.03 -11.21
C GLU A 206 -8.98 10.25 -10.25
N LEU A 207 -8.44 9.74 -9.16
CA LEU A 207 -9.23 9.05 -8.14
C LEU A 207 -10.27 10.00 -7.49
N ASN A 208 -9.93 11.27 -7.30
CA ASN A 208 -10.84 12.26 -6.72
C ASN A 208 -12.09 12.53 -7.58
N LYS A 209 -12.06 12.27 -8.87
CA LYS A 209 -13.21 12.42 -9.78
C LYS A 209 -14.25 11.28 -9.65
N ARG A 210 -13.94 10.24 -8.89
CA ARG A 210 -14.81 9.04 -8.78
C ARG A 210 -15.78 9.19 -7.62
N LYS A 211 -16.97 8.56 -7.76
CA LYS A 211 -17.99 8.52 -6.72
C LYS A 211 -17.60 7.56 -5.61
N LEU A 212 -17.08 6.39 -5.95
CA LEU A 212 -16.61 5.40 -4.97
C LEU A 212 -15.45 4.54 -5.48
N GLY A 213 -14.76 3.87 -4.57
CA GLY A 213 -13.74 2.87 -4.84
C GLY A 213 -14.22 1.46 -4.50
N ILE A 214 -13.76 0.46 -5.26
CA ILE A 214 -13.96 -0.96 -4.95
C ILE A 214 -12.63 -1.67 -5.05
N HIS A 215 -12.21 -2.37 -4.00
CA HIS A 215 -10.94 -3.09 -3.97
C HIS A 215 -11.04 -4.42 -3.23
N MET A 216 -11.46 -5.45 -3.96
CA MET A 216 -11.64 -6.81 -3.43
C MET A 216 -10.30 -7.58 -3.39
N MET A 217 -9.26 -6.93 -2.85
CA MET A 217 -7.92 -7.48 -2.77
C MET A 217 -7.83 -8.58 -1.72
N ARG A 218 -7.48 -9.80 -2.17
CA ARG A 218 -7.43 -11.02 -1.34
C ARG A 218 -6.12 -11.19 -0.57
N THR A 219 -5.17 -10.29 -0.76
CA THR A 219 -3.86 -10.38 -0.12
C THR A 219 -3.61 -9.22 0.83
N HIS A 220 -2.74 -9.45 1.79
CA HIS A 220 -2.31 -8.46 2.76
C HIS A 220 -1.09 -7.72 2.20
N ALA A 221 -1.23 -6.44 2.01
CA ALA A 221 -0.18 -5.54 1.54
C ALA A 221 -0.31 -4.18 2.23
N ALA A 222 0.38 -3.17 1.73
CA ALA A 222 0.32 -1.82 2.29
C ALA A 222 -1.08 -1.18 2.27
N GLY A 223 -1.98 -1.64 1.37
CA GLY A 223 -3.36 -1.16 1.31
C GLY A 223 -3.49 0.31 0.89
N THR A 224 -2.63 0.76 -0.02
CA THR A 224 -2.54 2.17 -0.43
C THR A 224 -3.80 2.67 -1.12
N PHE A 225 -4.55 1.82 -1.81
CA PHE A 225 -5.79 2.24 -2.49
C PHE A 225 -6.84 2.73 -1.49
N ALA A 226 -7.16 1.92 -0.45
CA ALA A 226 -8.11 2.32 0.58
C ALA A 226 -7.63 3.57 1.36
N LEU A 227 -6.32 3.69 1.59
CA LEU A 227 -5.72 4.88 2.20
C LEU A 227 -5.92 6.13 1.33
N ASN A 228 -5.67 6.04 0.01
CA ASN A 228 -5.86 7.13 -0.94
C ASN A 228 -7.34 7.55 -1.01
N CYS A 229 -8.26 6.58 -1.03
CA CYS A 229 -9.70 6.83 -0.98
C CYS A 229 -10.08 7.60 0.29
N SER A 230 -9.57 7.16 1.44
CA SER A 230 -9.87 7.79 2.73
C SER A 230 -9.37 9.23 2.82
N TYR A 231 -8.15 9.51 2.33
CA TYR A 231 -7.63 10.88 2.23
C TYR A 231 -8.57 11.81 1.45
N LEU A 232 -9.13 11.32 0.36
CA LEU A 232 -10.06 12.06 -0.50
C LEU A 232 -11.49 12.14 0.05
N GLY A 233 -11.79 11.43 1.14
CA GLY A 233 -13.17 11.23 1.56
C GLY A 233 -13.98 10.49 0.49
N LEU A 234 -13.41 9.46 -0.11
CA LEU A 234 -14.03 8.59 -1.10
C LEU A 234 -14.39 7.27 -0.42
N PRO A 235 -15.67 6.88 -0.31
CA PRO A 235 -16.06 5.58 0.21
C PRO A 235 -15.41 4.44 -0.58
N CYS A 236 -14.89 3.42 0.10
CA CYS A 236 -14.24 2.28 -0.54
C CYS A 236 -14.76 0.97 0.04
N VAL A 237 -15.31 0.09 -0.81
CA VAL A 237 -15.71 -1.27 -0.43
C VAL A 237 -14.55 -2.22 -0.66
N GLY A 238 -14.25 -3.07 0.33
CA GLY A 238 -13.13 -4.01 0.23
C GLY A 238 -13.12 -5.04 1.36
N TYR A 239 -12.13 -5.94 1.31
CA TYR A 239 -11.97 -6.97 2.34
C TYR A 239 -11.33 -6.42 3.61
N LYS A 240 -11.86 -6.78 4.77
CA LYS A 240 -11.47 -6.27 6.12
C LYS A 240 -10.09 -6.71 6.59
N GLU A 241 -9.47 -7.67 5.92
CA GLU A 241 -8.14 -8.17 6.26
C GLU A 241 -7.04 -7.13 6.02
N LEU A 242 -7.26 -6.17 5.13
CA LEU A 242 -6.38 -5.02 4.99
C LEU A 242 -6.61 -4.01 6.12
N ASP A 243 -5.56 -3.68 6.90
CA ASP A 243 -5.67 -2.73 8.00
C ASP A 243 -6.21 -1.37 7.55
N THR A 244 -5.78 -0.85 6.40
CA THR A 244 -6.26 0.41 5.85
C THR A 244 -7.76 0.35 5.51
N GLN A 245 -8.22 -0.74 4.92
CA GLN A 245 -9.64 -0.95 4.62
C GLN A 245 -10.46 -1.01 5.92
N ARG A 246 -10.09 -1.92 6.83
CA ARG A 246 -10.82 -2.15 8.08
C ARG A 246 -10.87 -0.93 9.00
N ILE A 247 -9.78 -0.16 9.08
CA ILE A 247 -9.68 1.01 9.96
C ILE A 247 -10.35 2.24 9.34
N LEU A 248 -10.20 2.44 8.03
CA LEU A 248 -10.61 3.67 7.37
C LEU A 248 -12.01 3.59 6.75
N HIS A 249 -12.47 2.37 6.44
CA HIS A 249 -13.78 2.12 5.85
C HIS A 249 -14.54 1.03 6.62
N PRO A 250 -14.73 1.16 7.96
CA PRO A 250 -15.23 0.07 8.80
C PRO A 250 -16.62 -0.43 8.39
N ASN A 251 -17.52 0.47 7.98
CA ASN A 251 -18.88 0.14 7.53
C ASN A 251 -18.93 -0.47 6.12
N LEU A 252 -17.80 -0.44 5.39
CA LEU A 252 -17.68 -0.83 3.99
C LEU A 252 -16.70 -2.00 3.82
N SER A 253 -16.42 -2.71 4.91
CA SER A 253 -15.45 -3.80 4.96
C SER A 253 -16.17 -5.12 5.18
N VAL A 254 -15.94 -6.09 4.29
CA VAL A 254 -16.55 -7.42 4.32
C VAL A 254 -15.49 -8.51 4.55
N ASP A 255 -15.94 -9.72 4.90
CA ASP A 255 -15.06 -10.89 5.00
C ASP A 255 -14.52 -11.31 3.64
N ASN A 256 -13.31 -11.89 3.62
CA ASN A 256 -12.70 -12.37 2.38
C ASN A 256 -13.60 -13.42 1.71
N GLY A 257 -13.97 -13.15 0.46
CA GLY A 257 -14.88 -13.99 -0.33
C GLY A 257 -16.35 -13.69 -0.17
N ASP A 258 -16.77 -12.81 0.73
CA ASP A 258 -18.15 -12.39 0.91
C ASP A 258 -18.55 -11.33 -0.13
N LEU A 259 -18.80 -11.79 -1.36
CA LEU A 259 -19.23 -10.94 -2.45
C LEU A 259 -20.72 -10.54 -2.36
N GLU A 260 -21.53 -11.30 -1.61
CA GLU A 260 -22.94 -10.96 -1.39
C GLU A 260 -23.05 -9.67 -0.56
N SER A 261 -22.46 -9.62 0.61
CA SER A 261 -22.43 -8.42 1.45
C SER A 261 -21.74 -7.24 0.74
N ALA A 262 -20.65 -7.50 -0.01
CA ALA A 262 -19.99 -6.46 -0.79
C ALA A 262 -20.91 -5.84 -1.84
N ARG A 263 -21.72 -6.65 -2.55
CA ARG A 263 -22.70 -6.19 -3.53
C ARG A 263 -23.80 -5.34 -2.87
N GLU A 264 -24.31 -5.76 -1.72
CA GLU A 264 -25.29 -4.99 -0.95
C GLU A 264 -24.75 -3.61 -0.57
N LEU A 265 -23.51 -3.55 -0.08
CA LEU A 265 -22.85 -2.30 0.28
C LEU A 265 -22.64 -1.38 -0.94
N VAL A 266 -22.19 -1.92 -2.08
CA VAL A 266 -22.02 -1.15 -3.33
C VAL A 266 -23.36 -0.58 -3.79
N ASN A 267 -24.42 -1.40 -3.81
CA ASN A 267 -25.76 -0.94 -4.17
C ASN A 267 -26.28 0.14 -3.22
N LYS A 268 -26.07 -0.03 -1.92
CA LYS A 268 -26.49 0.96 -0.92
C LYS A 268 -25.74 2.28 -1.09
N LEU A 269 -24.42 2.26 -1.23
CA LEU A 269 -23.61 3.45 -1.49
C LEU A 269 -24.01 4.18 -2.78
N TRP A 270 -24.45 3.44 -3.79
CA TRP A 270 -24.82 4.02 -5.07
C TRP A 270 -26.19 4.73 -5.05
N ASN A 271 -27.16 4.15 -4.32
CA ASN A 271 -28.56 4.55 -4.34
C ASN A 271 -29.05 5.34 -3.12
N ASP A 272 -28.33 5.28 -1.98
CA ASP A 272 -28.68 5.93 -0.72
C ASP A 272 -27.67 7.06 -0.45
N LEU A 273 -28.11 8.31 -0.70
CA LEU A 273 -27.29 9.49 -0.57
C LEU A 273 -26.86 9.75 0.89
N ASP A 274 -27.73 9.49 1.85
CA ASP A 274 -27.42 9.70 3.27
C ASP A 274 -26.36 8.72 3.73
N PHE A 275 -26.46 7.45 3.36
CA PHE A 275 -25.46 6.43 3.63
C PHE A 275 -24.12 6.73 2.94
N TYR A 276 -24.16 7.25 1.71
CA TYR A 276 -22.95 7.69 1.00
C TYR A 276 -22.26 8.82 1.72
N GLU A 277 -22.98 9.89 2.09
CA GLU A 277 -22.41 11.07 2.75
C GLU A 277 -21.89 10.73 4.17
N GLU A 278 -22.60 9.90 4.93
CA GLU A 278 -22.13 9.41 6.23
C GLU A 278 -20.75 8.73 6.09
N ASN A 279 -20.61 7.81 5.14
CA ASN A 279 -19.34 7.09 4.94
C ASN A 279 -18.25 7.98 4.33
N ARG A 280 -18.60 8.96 3.50
CA ARG A 280 -17.68 9.95 2.95
C ARG A 280 -17.04 10.80 4.06
N ILE A 281 -17.83 11.24 5.03
CA ILE A 281 -17.37 12.02 6.18
C ILE A 281 -16.53 11.13 7.10
N LEU A 282 -17.07 9.98 7.48
CA LEU A 282 -16.42 9.06 8.41
C LEU A 282 -15.02 8.64 7.95
N THR A 283 -14.87 8.26 6.67
CA THR A 283 -13.57 7.81 6.18
C THR A 283 -12.52 8.90 6.22
N LYS A 284 -12.89 10.15 5.97
CA LYS A 284 -11.98 11.31 6.04
C LYS A 284 -11.58 11.63 7.49
N GLU A 285 -12.51 11.51 8.43
CA GLU A 285 -12.24 11.68 9.86
C GLU A 285 -11.28 10.58 10.36
N LEU A 286 -11.51 9.33 9.97
CA LEU A 286 -10.66 8.20 10.33
C LEU A 286 -9.25 8.32 9.74
N TYR A 287 -9.11 8.85 8.52
CA TYR A 287 -7.80 9.20 7.96
C TYR A 287 -7.06 10.19 8.88
N SER A 288 -7.71 11.30 9.22
CA SER A 288 -7.13 12.34 10.07
C SER A 288 -6.73 11.82 11.45
N LYS A 289 -7.49 10.86 11.98
CA LYS A 289 -7.24 10.25 13.28
C LYS A 289 -6.12 9.21 13.28
N HIS A 290 -5.94 8.44 12.19
CA HIS A 290 -5.14 7.23 12.22
C HIS A 290 -3.94 7.21 11.26
N TYR A 291 -3.94 8.02 10.17
CA TYR A 291 -2.99 7.88 9.06
C TYR A 291 -2.31 9.18 8.62
N THR A 292 -2.37 10.24 9.43
CA THR A 292 -1.57 11.44 9.14
C THR A 292 -0.08 11.19 9.39
N GLU A 293 0.76 12.06 8.87
CA GLU A 293 2.22 12.00 9.07
C GLU A 293 2.59 12.10 10.56
N GLU A 294 1.87 12.93 11.33
CA GLU A 294 2.06 13.09 12.77
C GLU A 294 1.76 11.78 13.52
N VAL A 295 0.64 11.14 13.17
CA VAL A 295 0.25 9.85 13.75
C VAL A 295 1.27 8.76 13.40
N PHE A 296 1.73 8.71 12.16
CA PHE A 296 2.77 7.80 11.71
C PHE A 296 4.06 7.99 12.55
N LYS A 297 4.56 9.24 12.66
CA LYS A 297 5.74 9.56 13.46
C LYS A 297 5.58 9.20 14.93
N SER A 298 4.39 9.42 15.50
CA SER A 298 4.12 9.09 16.91
C SER A 298 4.17 7.58 17.20
N LYS A 299 3.78 6.76 16.22
CA LYS A 299 3.82 5.29 16.31
C LYS A 299 5.19 4.70 16.02
N PHE A 300 6.01 5.39 15.24
CA PHE A 300 7.36 4.94 14.90
C PHE A 300 8.32 5.18 16.08
N LYS A 301 8.40 4.19 16.99
CA LYS A 301 9.33 4.19 18.14
C LYS A 301 10.40 3.12 17.91
N LEU A 302 11.68 3.45 18.16
CA LEU A 302 12.80 2.51 18.14
C LEU A 302 13.15 1.99 19.53
#